data_b6022eae0ffbfd05e8b0518784879c9f
#
_entry.id   b6022eae0ffbfd05e8b0518784879c9f
#
_cell.length_a   1.000
_cell.length_b   1.000
_cell.length_c   1.000
_cell.angle_alpha   90.00
_cell.angle_beta   90.00
_cell.angle_gamma   90.00
#
_symmetry.space_group_name_H-M   'P 1'
#
loop_
_entity.id
_entity.type
_entity.pdbx_description
1 polymer ?
#
loop_
_entity_poly.entity_id
_entity_poly.type
_entity_poly.pdbx_seq_one_letter_code
_entity_poly.pdbx_strand_id
1 'polypeptide(L)'
;MKKGVVSVFVICTFCLSTMMWTTGCTDKKPAADDTMKVDSVPDTTAIDTMNQLISEQQMPKAADELFDDFIFNFAANRKLQMKRIAFPLKVVNGKKISYIQKSKWKMEHFFMNQGYYTLIFDNTRQMNVVKDTSINNVVVEKVYLKRKKVKKYMFERLNGKWMLTSIQTNAMYQNTNASFLAFYQRFVTDSAFQVKSLNNPVIFTGPDPDDDFSTMTGEIDPGTWPAFAPELPANFIYNIMYGQKYTEGKQKIFVMRGIANGMEMQLTFRRIGGGWKLTKLSE
;
A
#
# COMPACT_ATOMS: atom_id res chain seq x y z
N MET A 1 -5.62 -22.93 -56.17
CA MET A 1 -6.69 -21.92 -56.20
C MET A 1 -6.58 -21.14 -54.89
N LYS A 2 -5.92 -20.06 -54.88
CA LYS A 2 -6.24 -18.62 -55.11
C LYS A 2 -7.31 -18.09 -54.15
N LYS A 3 -6.83 -17.10 -53.34
CA LYS A 3 -7.46 -15.86 -52.83
C LYS A 3 -8.11 -15.98 -51.44
N GLY A 4 -8.04 -15.01 -50.53
CA GLY A 4 -7.48 -13.65 -50.59
C GLY A 4 -7.39 -13.01 -49.25
N VAL A 5 -6.41 -12.14 -49.12
CA VAL A 5 -6.14 -11.24 -48.00
C VAL A 5 -7.13 -10.08 -48.08
N VAL A 6 -7.77 -9.73 -46.95
CA VAL A 6 -8.46 -8.44 -46.80
C VAL A 6 -7.77 -7.66 -45.71
N SER A 7 -7.03 -6.63 -46.15
CA SER A 7 -6.42 -5.60 -45.34
C SER A 7 -7.44 -4.46 -45.21
N VAL A 8 -7.82 -4.09 -43.99
CA VAL A 8 -8.64 -2.89 -43.77
C VAL A 8 -7.75 -1.82 -43.16
N PHE A 9 -7.40 -0.85 -43.97
CA PHE A 9 -6.83 0.45 -43.59
C PHE A 9 -7.98 1.33 -43.05
N VAL A 10 -7.89 1.81 -41.84
CA VAL A 10 -8.72 2.91 -41.34
C VAL A 10 -7.88 4.18 -41.33
N ILE A 11 -8.27 5.09 -42.18
CA ILE A 11 -7.69 6.44 -42.36
C ILE A 11 -8.29 7.34 -41.28
N CYS A 12 -7.44 7.89 -40.40
CA CYS A 12 -7.80 8.99 -39.49
C CYS A 12 -7.85 10.29 -40.27
N THR A 13 -9.04 10.86 -40.44
CA THR A 13 -9.25 12.21 -40.97
C THR A 13 -9.18 13.24 -39.84
N PHE A 14 -8.25 14.14 -39.96
CA PHE A 14 -8.06 15.36 -39.18
C PHE A 14 -9.16 16.36 -39.51
N CYS A 15 -9.94 16.83 -38.53
CA CYS A 15 -10.77 18.03 -38.71
C CYS A 15 -10.25 19.13 -37.78
N LEU A 16 -9.59 20.09 -38.43
CA LEU A 16 -9.43 21.45 -37.94
C LEU A 16 -10.77 22.19 -38.03
N SER A 17 -11.22 22.83 -37.00
CA SER A 17 -12.20 23.91 -37.08
C SER A 17 -11.86 25.04 -36.10
N THR A 18 -11.54 26.07 -36.74
CA THR A 18 -11.40 27.52 -36.59
C THR A 18 -12.18 28.21 -35.48
N MET A 19 -11.49 29.20 -34.93
CA MET A 19 -11.88 30.30 -34.06
C MET A 19 -13.22 30.97 -34.37
N MET A 20 -13.92 31.43 -33.36
CA MET A 20 -14.68 32.70 -33.44
C MET A 20 -14.48 33.51 -32.15
N TRP A 21 -14.05 34.74 -32.36
CA TRP A 21 -13.96 35.83 -31.41
C TRP A 21 -15.36 36.43 -31.18
N THR A 22 -15.68 36.79 -29.94
CA THR A 22 -16.65 37.85 -29.66
C THR A 22 -16.08 38.83 -28.66
N THR A 23 -15.91 40.04 -29.13
CA THR A 23 -15.59 41.27 -28.42
C THR A 23 -16.82 41.80 -27.67
N GLY A 24 -16.62 42.40 -26.52
CA GLY A 24 -17.62 43.23 -25.84
C GLY A 24 -16.95 44.20 -24.86
N CYS A 25 -16.80 45.45 -25.31
CA CYS A 25 -16.41 46.64 -24.55
C CYS A 25 -17.44 47.01 -23.49
N THR A 26 -17.11 47.76 -22.48
CA THR A 26 -16.87 49.19 -22.22
C THR A 26 -16.80 49.39 -20.70
N ASP A 27 -16.22 50.29 -20.08
CA ASP A 27 -15.56 51.58 -20.10
C ASP A 27 -15.27 52.02 -18.66
N LYS A 28 -14.16 52.60 -18.37
CA LYS A 28 -13.77 53.89 -17.81
C LYS A 28 -12.56 53.84 -16.87
N LYS A 29 -11.51 54.50 -17.35
CA LYS A 29 -10.37 55.02 -16.61
C LYS A 29 -10.77 56.34 -15.90
N PRO A 30 -10.01 56.73 -14.84
CA PRO A 30 -8.93 57.67 -15.09
C PRO A 30 -7.63 57.32 -14.38
N ALA A 31 -6.57 57.94 -14.90
CA ALA A 31 -5.17 57.76 -14.65
C ALA A 31 -4.68 58.36 -13.34
N ALA A 32 -3.64 57.74 -12.76
CA ALA A 32 -2.47 58.45 -12.18
C ALA A 32 -1.27 57.49 -12.17
N ASP A 33 -0.19 58.05 -12.61
CA ASP A 33 1.18 57.64 -12.72
C ASP A 33 1.77 57.18 -11.38
N ASP A 34 2.48 56.06 -11.33
CA ASP A 34 3.76 55.95 -10.63
C ASP A 34 4.53 54.69 -11.01
N THR A 35 5.70 54.88 -11.50
CA THR A 35 6.72 53.92 -11.86
C THR A 35 7.29 53.23 -10.59
N MET A 36 7.06 51.92 -10.40
CA MET A 36 7.91 51.08 -9.54
C MET A 36 8.37 49.86 -10.33
N LYS A 37 9.68 49.74 -10.43
CA LYS A 37 10.40 48.56 -10.88
C LYS A 37 10.04 47.39 -9.99
N VAL A 38 9.52 46.30 -10.56
CA VAL A 38 9.37 45.03 -9.87
C VAL A 38 10.60 44.19 -10.18
N ASP A 39 11.52 44.15 -9.25
CA ASP A 39 12.54 43.11 -9.21
C ASP A 39 11.84 41.78 -8.86
N SER A 40 11.85 40.84 -9.77
CA SER A 40 11.34 39.49 -9.59
C SER A 40 12.32 38.68 -8.74
N VAL A 41 12.11 38.66 -7.43
CA VAL A 41 12.71 37.66 -6.54
C VAL A 41 11.73 36.47 -6.49
N PRO A 42 12.14 35.22 -6.73
CA PRO A 42 11.25 34.09 -6.60
C PRO A 42 10.88 33.93 -5.13
N ASP A 43 9.58 34.00 -4.83
CA ASP A 43 9.03 33.89 -3.49
C ASP A 43 9.15 32.45 -2.95
N THR A 44 10.30 32.17 -2.36
CA THR A 44 10.58 30.91 -1.62
C THR A 44 9.89 30.88 -0.25
N THR A 45 9.32 32.00 0.18
CA THR A 45 8.70 32.12 1.51
C THR A 45 7.30 31.51 1.58
N ALA A 46 6.55 31.48 0.46
CA ALA A 46 5.18 30.93 0.42
C ALA A 46 5.14 29.41 0.61
N ILE A 47 6.14 28.68 0.09
CA ILE A 47 6.22 27.21 0.21
C ILE A 47 6.62 26.82 1.65
N ASP A 48 7.48 27.58 2.29
CA ASP A 48 7.88 27.33 3.68
C ASP A 48 6.73 27.63 4.66
N THR A 49 5.93 28.67 4.41
CA THR A 49 4.77 29.03 5.23
C THR A 49 3.66 27.98 5.14
N MET A 50 3.40 27.43 3.95
CA MET A 50 2.40 26.38 3.76
C MET A 50 2.81 25.08 4.45
N ASN A 51 4.09 24.68 4.33
CA ASN A 51 4.66 23.53 5.04
C ASN A 51 4.67 23.73 6.57
N GLN A 52 4.81 24.94 7.02
CA GLN A 52 4.78 25.30 8.44
C GLN A 52 3.34 25.26 8.99
N LEU A 53 2.35 25.76 8.26
CA LEU A 53 0.91 25.68 8.61
C LEU A 53 0.42 24.23 8.65
N ILE A 54 0.80 23.39 7.67
CA ILE A 54 0.46 21.95 7.68
C ILE A 54 1.10 21.25 8.87
N SER A 55 2.28 21.68 9.32
CA SER A 55 3.00 21.07 10.44
C SER A 55 2.49 21.51 11.82
N GLU A 56 1.74 22.59 11.91
CA GLU A 56 1.18 23.15 13.16
C GLU A 56 -0.26 22.68 13.41
N GLN A 57 -0.94 22.17 12.41
CA GLN A 57 -2.24 21.53 12.63
C GLN A 57 -2.08 20.34 13.58
N GLN A 58 -2.65 20.46 14.77
CA GLN A 58 -2.77 19.33 15.68
C GLN A 58 -3.63 18.26 14.97
N MET A 59 -3.10 17.04 14.88
CA MET A 59 -3.90 15.92 14.38
C MET A 59 -5.22 15.85 15.16
N PRO A 60 -6.37 15.73 14.49
CA PRO A 60 -7.64 15.52 15.17
C PRO A 60 -7.53 14.35 16.14
N LYS A 61 -8.23 14.40 17.29
CA LYS A 61 -8.23 13.27 18.25
C LYS A 61 -8.63 11.95 17.57
N ALA A 62 -9.53 12.01 16.61
CA ALA A 62 -9.94 10.89 15.77
C ALA A 62 -8.80 10.21 14.99
N ALA A 63 -7.74 10.93 14.67
CA ALA A 63 -6.59 10.37 13.93
C ALA A 63 -5.75 9.34 14.71
N ASP A 64 -5.96 9.22 16.03
CA ASP A 64 -5.35 8.17 16.86
C ASP A 64 -6.37 7.04 17.18
N GLU A 65 -7.61 7.10 16.73
CA GLU A 65 -8.62 6.07 17.01
C GLU A 65 -8.33 4.79 16.23
N LEU A 66 -8.10 4.92 14.93
CA LEU A 66 -7.68 3.81 14.09
C LEU A 66 -6.18 3.89 13.80
N PHE A 67 -5.54 2.74 13.77
CA PHE A 67 -4.11 2.69 13.44
C PHE A 67 -3.83 3.10 12.00
N ASP A 68 -4.75 2.78 11.06
CA ASP A 68 -4.60 3.14 9.66
C ASP A 68 -4.53 4.66 9.47
N ASP A 69 -5.40 5.42 10.13
CA ASP A 69 -5.40 6.88 10.06
C ASP A 69 -4.09 7.48 10.59
N PHE A 70 -3.54 6.87 11.63
CA PHE A 70 -2.27 7.28 12.20
C PHE A 70 -1.08 6.93 11.30
N ILE A 71 -0.99 5.67 10.81
CA ILE A 71 0.24 5.16 10.16
C ILE A 71 0.53 5.86 8.84
N PHE A 72 -0.49 6.24 8.04
CA PHE A 72 -0.30 6.96 6.79
C PHE A 72 0.30 8.34 7.04
N ASN A 73 -0.24 9.08 8.00
CA ASN A 73 0.30 10.36 8.41
C ASN A 73 1.72 10.23 9.00
N PHE A 74 1.95 9.21 9.83
CA PHE A 74 3.26 8.95 10.42
C PHE A 74 4.32 8.62 9.36
N ALA A 75 3.99 7.82 8.35
CA ALA A 75 4.89 7.45 7.26
C ALA A 75 5.22 8.62 6.33
N ALA A 76 4.28 9.56 6.15
CA ALA A 76 4.45 10.72 5.28
C ALA A 76 5.12 11.93 5.96
N ASN A 77 5.09 12.04 7.31
CA ASN A 77 5.46 13.26 8.02
C ASN A 77 6.63 13.04 8.98
N ARG A 78 7.80 13.63 8.65
CA ARG A 78 9.01 13.54 9.48
C ARG A 78 8.82 14.18 10.88
N LYS A 79 8.11 15.32 10.98
CA LYS A 79 7.88 15.99 12.27
C LYS A 79 7.00 15.11 13.17
N LEU A 80 6.01 14.45 12.59
CA LEU A 80 5.16 13.50 13.32
C LEU A 80 5.97 12.30 13.81
N GLN A 81 6.86 11.71 12.99
CA GLN A 81 7.76 10.65 13.43
C GLN A 81 8.59 11.09 14.64
N MET A 82 9.17 12.30 14.60
CA MET A 82 9.96 12.82 15.70
C MET A 82 9.17 13.04 17.02
N LYS A 83 7.85 13.23 16.92
CA LYS A 83 6.95 13.39 18.08
C LYS A 83 6.37 12.05 18.58
N ARG A 84 6.27 11.05 17.70
CA ARG A 84 5.57 9.78 17.96
C ARG A 84 6.51 8.57 18.02
N ILE A 85 7.80 8.80 18.24
CA ILE A 85 8.80 7.77 18.53
C ILE A 85 9.27 7.92 19.97
N ALA A 86 9.27 6.82 20.72
CA ALA A 86 9.81 6.74 22.06
C ALA A 86 11.35 6.72 22.00
N PHE A 87 11.97 7.92 22.10
CA PHE A 87 13.43 8.02 22.11
C PHE A 87 14.03 7.95 23.53
N PRO A 88 15.20 7.31 23.71
CA PRO A 88 15.98 6.61 22.70
C PRO A 88 15.29 5.31 22.23
N LEU A 89 15.12 5.17 20.90
CA LEU A 89 14.36 4.07 20.33
C LEU A 89 15.13 2.75 20.46
N LYS A 90 14.54 1.79 21.15
CA LYS A 90 15.11 0.44 21.33
C LYS A 90 15.15 -0.32 20.00
N VAL A 91 16.31 -0.88 19.67
CA VAL A 91 16.49 -1.73 18.48
C VAL A 91 17.06 -3.08 18.92
N VAL A 92 16.36 -4.16 18.57
CA VAL A 92 16.75 -5.54 18.86
C VAL A 92 17.07 -6.24 17.56
N ASN A 93 18.29 -6.77 17.43
CA ASN A 93 18.71 -7.57 16.30
C ASN A 93 19.25 -8.93 16.80
N GLY A 94 18.40 -9.94 16.78
CA GLY A 94 18.64 -11.21 17.46
C GLY A 94 18.84 -11.01 18.97
N LYS A 95 20.03 -11.29 19.48
CA LYS A 95 20.40 -11.09 20.91
C LYS A 95 20.97 -9.70 21.19
N LYS A 96 21.31 -8.91 20.17
CA LYS A 96 21.94 -7.59 20.33
C LYS A 96 20.88 -6.52 20.52
N ILE A 97 21.01 -5.74 21.62
CA ILE A 97 20.19 -4.56 21.89
C ILE A 97 21.03 -3.30 21.64
N SER A 98 20.45 -2.32 20.99
CA SER A 98 21.01 -1.00 20.77
C SER A 98 19.91 0.06 20.82
N TYR A 99 20.28 1.34 20.79
CA TYR A 99 19.34 2.46 20.90
C TYR A 99 19.64 3.50 19.83
N ILE A 100 18.60 4.00 19.17
CA ILE A 100 18.70 5.13 18.23
C ILE A 100 18.31 6.40 18.99
N GLN A 101 19.26 7.33 19.06
CA GLN A 101 19.01 8.67 19.63
C GLN A 101 18.16 9.49 18.65
N LYS A 102 17.40 10.44 19.19
CA LYS A 102 16.52 11.32 18.42
C LYS A 102 17.25 12.00 17.25
N SER A 103 18.46 12.52 17.49
CA SER A 103 19.30 13.18 16.47
C SER A 103 19.81 12.25 15.37
N LYS A 104 19.80 10.93 15.58
CA LYS A 104 20.27 9.90 14.64
C LYS A 104 19.12 9.23 13.89
N TRP A 105 17.87 9.60 14.17
CA TRP A 105 16.73 9.05 13.45
C TRP A 105 16.71 9.51 11.99
N LYS A 106 16.60 8.55 11.09
CA LYS A 106 16.34 8.78 9.67
C LYS A 106 14.89 8.44 9.40
N MET A 107 14.18 9.33 8.69
CA MET A 107 12.78 9.11 8.33
C MET A 107 12.60 7.76 7.65
N GLU A 108 11.62 6.98 8.11
CA GLU A 108 11.20 5.72 7.49
C GLU A 108 9.90 5.97 6.73
N HIS A 109 9.91 5.74 5.42
CA HIS A 109 8.75 5.98 4.56
C HIS A 109 7.80 4.78 4.50
N PHE A 110 8.16 3.67 5.15
CA PHE A 110 7.36 2.44 5.16
C PHE A 110 6.94 2.04 3.74
N PHE A 111 5.66 1.78 3.55
CA PHE A 111 5.04 1.35 2.29
C PHE A 111 4.71 2.51 1.33
N MET A 112 4.93 3.78 1.71
CA MET A 112 4.53 4.94 0.90
C MET A 112 5.14 4.92 -0.51
N ASN A 113 6.41 4.50 -0.64
CA ASN A 113 7.10 4.49 -1.94
C ASN A 113 6.61 3.38 -2.88
N GLN A 114 5.93 2.34 -2.37
CA GLN A 114 5.38 1.27 -3.21
C GLN A 114 3.88 1.47 -3.52
N GLY A 115 3.21 2.41 -2.86
CA GLY A 115 1.82 2.76 -3.10
C GLY A 115 0.80 1.77 -2.55
N TYR A 116 1.22 0.70 -1.87
CA TYR A 116 0.37 -0.32 -1.25
C TYR A 116 1.02 -0.93 -0.01
N TYR A 117 0.21 -1.56 0.82
CA TYR A 117 0.63 -2.40 1.94
C TYR A 117 -0.09 -3.75 1.89
N THR A 118 0.32 -4.68 2.73
CA THR A 118 -0.27 -6.01 2.77
C THR A 118 -0.80 -6.36 4.15
N LEU A 119 -1.76 -7.29 4.15
CA LEU A 119 -2.32 -7.90 5.34
C LEU A 119 -2.38 -9.41 5.15
N ILE A 120 -2.11 -10.17 6.20
CA ILE A 120 -2.24 -11.62 6.19
C ILE A 120 -3.25 -12.01 7.26
N PHE A 121 -4.29 -12.74 6.88
CA PHE A 121 -5.34 -13.22 7.80
C PHE A 121 -5.51 -14.73 7.67
N ASP A 122 -5.96 -15.38 8.74
CA ASP A 122 -6.31 -16.80 8.72
C ASP A 122 -7.72 -17.05 8.19
N ASN A 123 -8.58 -16.04 8.29
CA ASN A 123 -9.98 -16.10 7.84
C ASN A 123 -10.57 -14.70 7.68
N THR A 124 -11.74 -14.60 7.04
CA THR A 124 -12.42 -13.33 6.78
C THR A 124 -12.88 -12.59 8.03
N ARG A 125 -13.17 -13.30 9.14
CA ARG A 125 -13.58 -12.65 10.40
C ARG A 125 -12.44 -11.79 10.97
N GLN A 126 -11.19 -12.24 10.80
CA GLN A 126 -10.02 -11.47 11.24
C GLN A 126 -9.86 -10.15 10.47
N MET A 127 -10.45 -9.99 9.29
CA MET A 127 -10.33 -8.74 8.52
C MET A 127 -11.02 -7.57 9.22
N ASN A 128 -11.99 -7.81 10.08
CA ASN A 128 -12.69 -6.76 10.82
C ASN A 128 -11.79 -6.09 11.88
N VAL A 129 -10.67 -6.70 12.25
CA VAL A 129 -9.73 -6.16 13.25
C VAL A 129 -9.17 -4.78 12.86
N VAL A 130 -9.10 -4.49 11.56
CA VAL A 130 -8.61 -3.20 11.04
C VAL A 130 -9.49 -2.02 11.51
N LYS A 131 -10.77 -2.28 11.79
CA LYS A 131 -11.75 -1.29 12.26
C LYS A 131 -11.91 -1.27 13.79
N ASP A 132 -11.12 -2.06 14.52
CA ASP A 132 -11.23 -2.18 15.96
C ASP A 132 -10.44 -1.07 16.66
N THR A 133 -11.17 -0.12 17.27
CA THR A 133 -10.59 1.01 18.01
C THR A 133 -10.04 0.62 19.39
N SER A 134 -10.32 -0.58 19.87
CA SER A 134 -9.84 -1.08 21.19
C SER A 134 -8.41 -1.60 21.14
N ILE A 135 -7.83 -1.77 19.96
CA ILE A 135 -6.46 -2.26 19.78
C ILE A 135 -5.46 -1.26 20.33
N ASN A 136 -4.50 -1.76 21.10
CA ASN A 136 -3.45 -0.96 21.70
C ASN A 136 -2.03 -1.32 21.19
N ASN A 137 -1.90 -2.38 20.40
CA ASN A 137 -0.64 -2.86 19.87
C ASN A 137 -0.78 -3.23 18.39
N VAL A 138 0.05 -2.64 17.55
CA VAL A 138 0.14 -2.97 16.12
C VAL A 138 1.60 -3.14 15.73
N VAL A 139 1.86 -4.08 14.85
CA VAL A 139 3.19 -4.32 14.30
C VAL A 139 3.18 -4.11 12.80
N VAL A 140 4.04 -3.22 12.32
CA VAL A 140 4.33 -3.12 10.89
C VAL A 140 5.58 -3.94 10.59
N GLU A 141 5.42 -4.99 9.81
CA GLU A 141 6.50 -5.88 9.40
C GLU A 141 7.01 -5.51 8.01
N LYS A 142 8.32 -5.31 7.87
CA LYS A 142 8.99 -5.34 6.56
C LYS A 142 9.63 -6.71 6.38
N VAL A 143 9.00 -7.54 5.56
CA VAL A 143 9.46 -8.91 5.28
C VAL A 143 10.35 -8.90 4.05
N TYR A 144 11.63 -9.13 4.23
CA TYR A 144 12.62 -9.25 3.14
C TYR A 144 12.65 -10.70 2.66
N LEU A 145 11.91 -11.00 1.60
CA LEU A 145 11.70 -12.36 1.11
C LEU A 145 13.03 -13.04 0.72
N LYS A 146 13.85 -12.41 -0.13
CA LYS A 146 15.14 -12.94 -0.54
C LYS A 146 16.14 -13.12 0.61
N ARG A 147 16.14 -12.17 1.58
CA ARG A 147 17.05 -12.20 2.73
C ARG A 147 16.56 -13.08 3.87
N LYS A 148 15.33 -13.58 3.78
CA LYS A 148 14.66 -14.41 4.81
C LYS A 148 14.71 -13.76 6.21
N LYS A 149 14.48 -12.43 6.27
CA LYS A 149 14.48 -11.62 7.49
C LYS A 149 13.20 -10.81 7.58
N VAL A 150 12.79 -10.50 8.82
CA VAL A 150 11.64 -9.65 9.11
C VAL A 150 12.09 -8.55 10.06
N LYS A 151 11.90 -7.29 9.65
CA LYS A 151 12.06 -6.12 10.51
C LYS A 151 10.67 -5.69 10.98
N LYS A 152 10.46 -5.68 12.29
CA LYS A 152 9.21 -5.36 12.96
C LYS A 152 9.31 -3.99 13.59
N TYR A 153 8.36 -3.12 13.31
CA TYR A 153 8.17 -1.84 13.96
C TYR A 153 7.01 -2.00 14.93
N MET A 154 7.31 -1.92 16.24
CA MET A 154 6.34 -2.15 17.31
C MET A 154 5.67 -0.84 17.68
N PHE A 155 4.39 -0.74 17.45
CA PHE A 155 3.59 0.41 17.82
C PHE A 155 2.69 0.06 18.99
N GLU A 156 2.63 0.95 19.98
CA GLU A 156 1.79 0.85 21.16
C GLU A 156 1.00 2.14 21.36
N ARG A 157 -0.22 2.02 21.87
CA ARG A 157 -1.03 3.18 22.23
C ARG A 157 -0.71 3.61 23.65
N LEU A 158 0.08 4.67 23.79
CA LEU A 158 0.50 5.23 25.07
C LEU A 158 -0.27 6.53 25.34
N ASN A 159 -1.01 6.62 26.43
CA ASN A 159 -1.84 7.77 26.79
C ASN A 159 -2.76 8.21 25.62
N GLY A 160 -3.41 7.25 24.96
CA GLY A 160 -4.32 7.46 23.85
C GLY A 160 -3.64 7.79 22.51
N LYS A 161 -2.32 7.76 22.43
CA LYS A 161 -1.56 8.11 21.21
C LYS A 161 -0.73 6.93 20.74
N TRP A 162 -0.74 6.67 19.44
CA TRP A 162 0.13 5.69 18.84
C TRP A 162 1.59 6.16 18.86
N MET A 163 2.47 5.30 19.36
CA MET A 163 3.90 5.54 19.48
C MET A 163 4.70 4.36 18.94
N LEU A 164 5.74 4.61 18.16
CA LEU A 164 6.75 3.60 17.84
C LEU A 164 7.65 3.41 19.05
N THR A 165 7.60 2.22 19.67
CA THR A 165 8.30 1.92 20.93
C THR A 165 9.56 1.11 20.72
N SER A 166 9.62 0.26 19.69
CA SER A 166 10.84 -0.50 19.39
C SER A 166 10.87 -1.01 17.94
N ILE A 167 12.07 -1.38 17.50
CA ILE A 167 12.31 -2.08 16.25
C ILE A 167 12.98 -3.42 16.56
N GLN A 168 12.49 -4.50 15.94
CA GLN A 168 13.06 -5.83 16.09
C GLN A 168 13.38 -6.42 14.72
N THR A 169 14.49 -7.14 14.62
CA THR A 169 14.85 -7.87 13.39
C THR A 169 15.10 -9.33 13.73
N ASN A 170 14.34 -10.20 13.10
CA ASN A 170 14.37 -11.64 13.32
C ASN A 170 14.51 -12.38 11.99
N ALA A 171 14.91 -13.66 12.06
CA ALA A 171 14.84 -14.53 10.91
C ALA A 171 13.38 -14.83 10.53
N MET A 172 13.08 -14.98 9.23
CA MET A 172 11.71 -15.19 8.74
C MET A 172 11.08 -16.47 9.27
N TYR A 173 11.87 -17.52 9.54
CA TYR A 173 11.36 -18.77 10.13
C TYR A 173 10.83 -18.61 11.57
N GLN A 174 11.16 -17.51 12.26
CA GLN A 174 10.64 -17.17 13.57
C GLN A 174 9.33 -16.36 13.51
N ASN A 175 8.85 -16.04 12.31
CA ASN A 175 7.59 -15.33 12.13
C ASN A 175 6.40 -16.26 12.35
N THR A 176 5.31 -15.73 12.85
CA THR A 176 4.04 -16.47 13.05
C THR A 176 3.44 -17.00 11.75
N ASN A 177 3.79 -16.37 10.61
CA ASN A 177 3.40 -16.79 9.26
C ASN A 177 4.55 -17.48 8.50
N ALA A 178 5.58 -18.00 9.19
CA ALA A 178 6.82 -18.48 8.57
C ALA A 178 6.59 -19.51 7.44
N SER A 179 5.73 -20.49 7.66
CA SER A 179 5.39 -21.52 6.66
C SER A 179 4.75 -20.91 5.41
N PHE A 180 3.82 -19.97 5.59
CA PHE A 180 3.19 -19.26 4.48
C PHE A 180 4.17 -18.33 3.76
N LEU A 181 4.98 -17.57 4.47
CA LEU A 181 5.98 -16.67 3.89
C LEU A 181 7.04 -17.42 3.08
N ALA A 182 7.48 -18.60 3.53
CA ALA A 182 8.39 -19.45 2.78
C ALA A 182 7.75 -19.96 1.47
N PHE A 183 6.49 -20.36 1.52
CA PHE A 183 5.71 -20.72 0.35
C PHE A 183 5.53 -19.51 -0.58
N TYR A 184 5.06 -18.36 -0.05
CA TYR A 184 4.80 -17.15 -0.82
C TYR A 184 6.06 -16.68 -1.58
N GLN A 185 7.21 -16.70 -0.93
CA GLN A 185 8.47 -16.37 -1.59
C GLN A 185 8.68 -17.19 -2.86
N ARG A 186 8.46 -18.49 -2.80
CA ARG A 186 8.63 -19.38 -3.96
C ARG A 186 7.51 -19.14 -4.99
N PHE A 187 6.29 -18.94 -4.52
CA PHE A 187 5.11 -18.69 -5.36
C PHE A 187 5.29 -17.48 -6.27
N VAL A 188 5.93 -16.40 -5.77
CA VAL A 188 6.14 -15.16 -6.54
C VAL A 188 7.44 -15.12 -7.35
N THR A 189 8.34 -16.10 -7.18
CA THR A 189 9.65 -16.10 -7.87
C THR A 189 9.84 -17.26 -8.83
N ASP A 190 8.99 -18.28 -8.80
CA ASP A 190 9.07 -19.49 -9.60
C ASP A 190 7.73 -19.72 -10.29
N SER A 191 7.62 -19.35 -11.57
CA SER A 191 6.37 -19.43 -12.35
C SER A 191 5.86 -20.87 -12.50
N ALA A 192 6.75 -21.85 -12.64
CA ALA A 192 6.36 -23.25 -12.72
C ALA A 192 5.80 -23.76 -11.38
N PHE A 193 6.39 -23.34 -10.27
CA PHE A 193 5.88 -23.63 -8.95
C PHE A 193 4.56 -22.89 -8.69
N GLN A 194 4.43 -21.64 -9.17
CA GLN A 194 3.19 -20.87 -9.07
C GLN A 194 2.03 -21.64 -9.69
N VAL A 195 2.14 -22.05 -10.95
CA VAL A 195 1.09 -22.83 -11.66
C VAL A 195 0.79 -24.14 -10.94
N LYS A 196 1.81 -24.88 -10.48
CA LYS A 196 1.61 -26.12 -9.69
C LYS A 196 0.92 -25.87 -8.35
N SER A 197 1.00 -24.65 -7.82
CA SER A 197 0.41 -24.24 -6.55
C SER A 197 -0.98 -23.63 -6.70
N LEU A 198 -1.60 -23.72 -7.86
CA LEU A 198 -2.98 -23.34 -8.08
C LEU A 198 -3.91 -24.51 -7.75
N ASN A 199 -5.11 -24.20 -7.27
CA ASN A 199 -6.24 -25.12 -7.30
C ASN A 199 -6.75 -25.23 -8.74
N ASN A 200 -7.47 -26.27 -9.06
CA ASN A 200 -8.12 -26.41 -10.36
C ASN A 200 -9.63 -26.61 -10.15
N PRO A 201 -10.45 -25.61 -10.52
CA PRO A 201 -10.06 -24.25 -10.92
C PRO A 201 -9.69 -23.33 -9.75
N VAL A 202 -9.10 -22.15 -10.04
CA VAL A 202 -9.04 -21.02 -9.12
C VAL A 202 -10.30 -20.19 -9.31
N ILE A 203 -11.02 -19.90 -8.23
CA ILE A 203 -12.21 -19.03 -8.29
C ILE A 203 -11.76 -17.57 -8.40
N PHE A 204 -12.26 -16.86 -9.38
CA PHE A 204 -12.10 -15.43 -9.56
C PHE A 204 -13.36 -14.69 -9.12
N THR A 205 -13.22 -13.53 -8.47
CA THR A 205 -14.32 -12.60 -8.23
C THR A 205 -13.77 -11.19 -8.45
N GLY A 206 -14.39 -10.43 -9.31
CA GLY A 206 -13.98 -9.08 -9.65
C GLY A 206 -15.19 -8.22 -10.03
N PRO A 207 -14.95 -6.93 -10.36
CA PRO A 207 -16.01 -6.06 -10.86
C PRO A 207 -16.69 -6.67 -12.10
N ASP A 208 -17.98 -6.46 -12.22
CA ASP A 208 -18.71 -6.80 -13.43
C ASP A 208 -18.47 -5.73 -14.49
N PRO A 209 -17.96 -6.05 -15.69
CA PRO A 209 -17.71 -5.05 -16.73
C PRO A 209 -18.99 -4.39 -17.27
N ASP A 210 -20.15 -5.01 -17.07
CA ASP A 210 -21.45 -4.54 -17.56
C ASP A 210 -22.27 -3.80 -16.49
N ASP A 211 -21.85 -3.85 -15.21
CA ASP A 211 -22.53 -3.20 -14.07
C ASP A 211 -21.51 -2.78 -12.98
N ASP A 212 -21.26 -1.49 -12.89
CA ASP A 212 -20.30 -0.88 -11.94
C ASP A 212 -20.64 -1.17 -10.44
N PHE A 213 -21.84 -1.63 -10.13
CA PHE A 213 -22.28 -1.92 -8.75
C PHE A 213 -22.33 -3.41 -8.42
N SER A 214 -22.01 -4.27 -9.39
CA SER A 214 -22.03 -5.73 -9.20
C SER A 214 -20.65 -6.34 -9.32
N THR A 215 -20.56 -7.61 -8.93
CA THR A 215 -19.34 -8.41 -9.08
C THR A 215 -19.65 -9.68 -9.84
N MET A 216 -18.79 -10.03 -10.76
CA MET A 216 -18.83 -11.30 -11.45
C MET A 216 -17.96 -12.34 -10.75
N THR A 217 -18.35 -13.61 -10.87
CA THR A 217 -17.54 -14.74 -10.42
C THR A 217 -17.26 -15.64 -11.60
N GLY A 218 -16.00 -16.02 -11.77
CA GLY A 218 -15.54 -16.92 -12.83
C GLY A 218 -14.56 -17.95 -12.31
N GLU A 219 -14.08 -18.78 -13.21
CA GLU A 219 -13.09 -19.83 -12.95
C GLU A 219 -11.87 -19.64 -13.83
N ILE A 220 -10.69 -19.71 -13.24
CA ILE A 220 -9.40 -19.62 -13.95
C ILE A 220 -8.75 -20.99 -13.92
N ASP A 221 -8.56 -21.58 -15.10
CA ASP A 221 -7.78 -22.79 -15.26
C ASP A 221 -6.29 -22.52 -15.01
N PRO A 222 -5.55 -23.40 -14.33
CA PRO A 222 -4.12 -23.23 -14.12
C PRO A 222 -3.29 -23.03 -15.40
N GLY A 223 -3.72 -23.55 -16.54
CA GLY A 223 -3.04 -23.35 -17.83
C GLY A 223 -3.19 -21.93 -18.38
N THR A 224 -4.27 -21.23 -18.05
CA THR A 224 -4.52 -19.84 -18.45
C THR A 224 -4.04 -18.82 -17.42
N TRP A 225 -3.68 -19.26 -16.21
CA TRP A 225 -3.25 -18.40 -15.11
C TRP A 225 -2.23 -17.32 -15.50
N PRO A 226 -1.19 -17.59 -16.32
CA PRO A 226 -0.20 -16.55 -16.65
C PRO A 226 -0.79 -15.29 -17.31
N ALA A 227 -1.96 -15.41 -17.95
CA ALA A 227 -2.67 -14.27 -18.54
C ALA A 227 -3.48 -13.46 -17.53
N PHE A 228 -3.80 -14.04 -16.36
CA PHE A 228 -4.60 -13.43 -15.29
C PHE A 228 -3.81 -13.17 -14.01
N ALA A 229 -2.56 -13.63 -13.95
CA ALA A 229 -1.75 -13.53 -12.75
C ALA A 229 -1.48 -12.05 -12.39
N PRO A 230 -1.88 -11.59 -11.19
CA PRO A 230 -1.59 -10.22 -10.78
C PRO A 230 -0.09 -10.06 -10.51
N GLU A 231 0.38 -8.82 -10.61
CA GLU A 231 1.75 -8.49 -10.21
C GLU A 231 1.88 -8.55 -8.68
N LEU A 232 2.68 -9.50 -8.20
CA LEU A 232 2.89 -9.73 -6.78
C LEU A 232 4.28 -9.31 -6.32
N PRO A 233 4.43 -8.70 -5.13
CA PRO A 233 5.71 -8.27 -4.60
C PRO A 233 6.65 -9.45 -4.31
N ALA A 234 7.80 -9.50 -5.01
CA ALA A 234 8.78 -10.58 -4.91
C ALA A 234 10.04 -10.23 -4.08
N ASN A 235 10.28 -8.96 -3.78
CA ASN A 235 11.48 -8.52 -3.05
C ASN A 235 11.22 -8.40 -1.55
N PHE A 236 10.22 -7.62 -1.19
CA PHE A 236 9.77 -7.43 0.20
C PHE A 236 8.31 -7.01 0.21
N ILE A 237 7.63 -7.25 1.34
CA ILE A 237 6.28 -6.78 1.63
C ILE A 237 6.27 -5.99 2.93
N TYR A 238 5.37 -5.02 3.04
CA TYR A 238 5.01 -4.40 4.31
C TYR A 238 3.67 -4.98 4.77
N ASN A 239 3.72 -5.83 5.81
CA ASN A 239 2.55 -6.47 6.38
C ASN A 239 2.17 -5.79 7.70
N ILE A 240 0.91 -5.38 7.87
CA ILE A 240 0.41 -4.80 9.11
C ILE A 240 -0.32 -5.86 9.92
N MET A 241 0.05 -6.00 11.19
CA MET A 241 -0.52 -6.94 12.13
C MET A 241 -1.20 -6.18 13.28
N TYR A 242 -2.51 -6.35 13.44
CA TYR A 242 -3.34 -5.67 14.44
C TYR A 242 -3.52 -6.50 15.73
N GLY A 243 -2.53 -7.29 16.11
CA GLY A 243 -2.59 -8.12 17.28
C GLY A 243 -3.43 -9.40 17.13
N GLN A 244 -3.92 -9.70 15.90
CA GLN A 244 -4.62 -10.95 15.63
C GLN A 244 -3.71 -12.15 15.93
N LYS A 245 -4.30 -13.16 16.58
CA LYS A 245 -3.61 -14.42 16.83
C LYS A 245 -3.59 -15.23 15.54
N TYR A 246 -2.40 -15.50 15.04
CA TYR A 246 -2.21 -16.42 13.92
C TYR A 246 -2.13 -17.85 14.46
N THR A 247 -2.77 -18.75 13.73
CA THR A 247 -2.62 -20.18 13.91
C THR A 247 -1.86 -20.75 12.69
N GLU A 248 -1.26 -21.92 12.85
CA GLU A 248 -0.80 -22.71 11.70
C GLU A 248 -2.01 -23.29 10.94
N GLY A 249 -2.98 -22.41 10.64
CA GLY A 249 -4.25 -22.76 10.03
C GLY A 249 -4.13 -23.38 8.65
N LYS A 250 -5.24 -23.94 8.19
CA LYS A 250 -5.36 -24.53 6.85
C LYS A 250 -5.62 -23.47 5.76
N GLN A 251 -5.72 -22.19 6.11
CA GLN A 251 -6.02 -21.09 5.20
C GLN A 251 -5.19 -19.84 5.53
N LYS A 252 -4.84 -19.10 4.50
CA LYS A 252 -4.34 -17.72 4.58
C LYS A 252 -5.01 -16.86 3.51
N ILE A 253 -5.43 -15.66 3.90
CA ILE A 253 -5.91 -14.62 3.00
C ILE A 253 -4.82 -13.55 2.97
N PHE A 254 -4.18 -13.40 1.83
CA PHE A 254 -3.19 -12.37 1.56
C PHE A 254 -3.90 -11.22 0.86
N VAL A 255 -3.91 -10.06 1.49
CA VAL A 255 -4.57 -8.87 0.99
C VAL A 255 -3.51 -7.85 0.60
N MET A 256 -3.64 -7.25 -0.56
CA MET A 256 -2.93 -6.05 -0.98
C MET A 256 -3.90 -4.89 -1.02
N ARG A 257 -3.56 -3.79 -0.33
CA ARG A 257 -4.35 -2.56 -0.33
C ARG A 257 -3.54 -1.39 -0.85
N GLY A 258 -4.10 -0.69 -1.81
CA GLY A 258 -3.58 0.60 -2.26
C GLY A 258 -3.75 1.69 -1.21
N ILE A 259 -2.83 2.66 -1.19
CA ILE A 259 -2.84 3.75 -0.19
C ILE A 259 -3.86 4.82 -0.56
N ALA A 260 -4.02 5.12 -1.86
CA ALA A 260 -4.77 6.28 -2.31
C ALA A 260 -5.75 5.99 -3.46
N ASN A 261 -5.78 4.78 -3.99
CA ASN A 261 -6.55 4.43 -5.20
C ASN A 261 -7.73 3.47 -4.96
N GLY A 262 -8.03 3.15 -3.70
CA GLY A 262 -9.12 2.22 -3.37
C GLY A 262 -8.87 0.76 -3.79
N MET A 263 -7.71 0.45 -4.37
CA MET A 263 -7.37 -0.92 -4.80
C MET A 263 -7.35 -1.87 -3.60
N GLU A 264 -8.09 -2.95 -3.71
CA GLU A 264 -7.96 -4.10 -2.81
C GLU A 264 -7.96 -5.39 -3.63
N MET A 265 -6.90 -6.19 -3.47
CA MET A 265 -6.78 -7.51 -4.06
C MET A 265 -6.60 -8.53 -2.95
N GLN A 266 -7.32 -9.64 -3.03
CA GLN A 266 -7.26 -10.73 -2.06
C GLN A 266 -6.92 -12.05 -2.74
N LEU A 267 -5.87 -12.72 -2.26
CA LEU A 267 -5.51 -14.08 -2.65
C LEU A 267 -5.78 -15.03 -1.48
N THR A 268 -6.68 -15.98 -1.66
CA THR A 268 -6.98 -16.99 -0.65
C THR A 268 -6.22 -18.28 -0.94
N PHE A 269 -5.34 -18.63 -0.01
CA PHE A 269 -4.57 -19.86 -0.05
C PHE A 269 -5.11 -20.87 0.95
N ARG A 270 -5.18 -22.15 0.57
CA ARG A 270 -5.56 -23.26 1.46
C ARG A 270 -4.52 -24.36 1.42
N ARG A 271 -4.38 -25.09 2.52
CA ARG A 271 -3.56 -26.32 2.54
C ARG A 271 -4.36 -27.48 1.97
N ILE A 272 -3.92 -27.98 0.84
CA ILE A 272 -4.52 -29.11 0.11
C ILE A 272 -3.39 -30.07 -0.25
N GLY A 273 -3.53 -31.37 0.10
CA GLY A 273 -2.51 -32.37 -0.20
C GLY A 273 -1.14 -32.08 0.43
N GLY A 274 -1.12 -31.48 1.63
CA GLY A 274 0.11 -31.15 2.36
C GLY A 274 0.82 -29.86 1.93
N GLY A 275 0.37 -29.20 0.84
CA GLY A 275 0.92 -27.93 0.34
C GLY A 275 -0.08 -26.79 0.33
N TRP A 276 0.42 -25.56 0.19
CA TRP A 276 -0.43 -24.39 -0.05
C TRP A 276 -0.88 -24.35 -1.52
N LYS A 277 -2.15 -24.09 -1.75
CA LYS A 277 -2.76 -23.87 -3.05
C LYS A 277 -3.52 -22.56 -3.06
N LEU A 278 -3.36 -21.75 -4.12
CA LEU A 278 -4.24 -20.62 -4.38
C LEU A 278 -5.60 -21.14 -4.82
N THR A 279 -6.65 -20.80 -4.10
CA THR A 279 -8.02 -21.28 -4.36
C THR A 279 -8.95 -20.17 -4.82
N LYS A 280 -8.64 -18.90 -4.50
CA LYS A 280 -9.46 -17.76 -4.89
C LYS A 280 -8.61 -16.52 -5.10
N LEU A 281 -8.90 -15.75 -6.16
CA LEU A 281 -8.48 -14.39 -6.41
C LEU A 281 -9.71 -13.47 -6.38
N SER A 282 -9.64 -12.35 -5.66
CA SER A 282 -10.70 -11.32 -5.65
C SER A 282 -10.07 -9.95 -5.83
N GLU A 283 -10.67 -9.10 -6.63
CA GLU A 283 -10.29 -7.72 -6.95
C GLU A 283 -11.48 -6.78 -6.75
#